data_8de5df36853b58f99c9e458e656db76b
#
_entry.id   8de5df36853b58f99c9e458e656db76b
#
_cell.length_a   1.000
_cell.length_b   1.000
_cell.length_c   1.000
_cell.angle_alpha   90.00
_cell.angle_beta   90.00
_cell.angle_gamma   90.00
#
_symmetry.space_group_name_H-M   'P 1'
#
loop_
_entity.id
_entity.type
_entity.pdbx_description
1 polymer ?
#
loop_
_entity_poly.entity_id
_entity_poly.type
_entity_poly.pdbx_seq_one_letter_code
_entity_poly.pdbx_strand_id
1 'polypeptide(L)'
;MSVSSVIDLPTFEALKESMGADFINELAQAYFDETPLLLAKLQQALARQDCDLFRQAAHSIKSTSNSFGALEFGTLAKELEMMGRAANLEGAPGKVGQLVADYSIVQKRLEELCHD
;
A
#
# COMPACT_ATOMS: atom_id res chain seq x y z
N MET A 1 -5.98 14.53 1.51
CA MET A 1 -6.44 13.57 0.48
C MET A 1 -7.96 13.53 0.47
N SER A 2 -8.57 13.75 -0.66
CA SER A 2 -10.02 13.64 -0.75
C SER A 2 -10.42 12.17 -0.87
N VAL A 3 -11.64 11.83 -0.41
CA VAL A 3 -12.14 10.46 -0.46
C VAL A 3 -12.17 9.94 -1.90
N SER A 4 -12.48 10.81 -2.87
CA SER A 4 -12.57 10.44 -4.28
C SER A 4 -11.24 10.05 -4.91
N SER A 5 -10.11 10.46 -4.30
CA SER A 5 -8.78 10.16 -4.84
C SER A 5 -8.08 9.00 -4.13
N VAL A 6 -8.75 8.35 -3.17
CA VAL A 6 -8.16 7.21 -2.44
C VAL A 6 -7.87 6.05 -3.38
N ILE A 7 -8.82 5.72 -4.24
CA ILE A 7 -8.66 4.68 -5.27
C ILE A 7 -8.94 5.30 -6.63
N ASP A 8 -8.00 5.15 -7.54
CA ASP A 8 -8.16 5.57 -8.93
C ASP A 8 -9.13 4.59 -9.60
N LEU A 9 -10.36 5.03 -9.85
CA LEU A 9 -11.42 4.16 -10.36
C LEU A 9 -11.07 3.52 -11.71
N PRO A 10 -10.53 4.25 -12.69
CA PRO A 10 -10.15 3.60 -13.95
C PRO A 10 -9.17 2.45 -13.76
N THR A 11 -8.19 2.60 -12.85
CA THR A 11 -7.22 1.55 -12.55
C THR A 11 -7.92 0.33 -11.92
N PHE A 12 -8.77 0.57 -10.93
CA PHE A 12 -9.50 -0.50 -10.26
C PHE A 12 -10.43 -1.23 -11.22
N GLU A 13 -11.17 -0.49 -12.02
CA GLU A 13 -12.10 -1.07 -13.00
C GLU A 13 -11.37 -1.91 -14.06
N ALA A 14 -10.20 -1.46 -14.51
CA ALA A 14 -9.39 -2.21 -15.45
C ALA A 14 -8.91 -3.53 -14.84
N LEU A 15 -8.51 -3.51 -13.57
CA LEU A 15 -8.08 -4.72 -12.87
C LEU A 15 -9.26 -5.69 -12.70
N LYS A 16 -10.40 -5.17 -12.29
CA LYS A 16 -11.63 -5.97 -12.09
C LYS A 16 -12.06 -6.63 -13.40
N GLU A 17 -12.04 -5.87 -14.50
CA GLU A 17 -12.39 -6.37 -15.82
C GLU A 17 -11.43 -7.46 -16.29
N SER A 18 -10.13 -7.26 -16.05
CA SER A 18 -9.08 -8.21 -16.43
C SER A 18 -9.16 -9.52 -15.64
N MET A 19 -9.44 -9.42 -14.33
CA MET A 19 -9.41 -10.57 -13.42
C MET A 19 -10.76 -11.26 -13.24
N GLY A 20 -11.85 -10.54 -13.49
CA GLY A 20 -13.19 -11.05 -13.22
C GLY A 20 -13.68 -10.68 -11.83
N ALA A 21 -15.01 -10.51 -11.70
CA ALA A 21 -15.62 -10.01 -10.47
C ALA A 21 -15.38 -10.91 -9.26
N ASP A 22 -15.33 -12.23 -9.47
CA ASP A 22 -15.11 -13.17 -8.37
C ASP A 22 -13.66 -13.16 -7.91
N PHE A 23 -12.73 -13.12 -8.87
CA PHE A 23 -11.30 -13.18 -8.56
C PHE A 23 -10.81 -11.89 -7.92
N ILE A 24 -11.41 -10.73 -8.26
CA ILE A 24 -11.00 -9.45 -7.65
C ILE A 24 -11.26 -9.46 -6.13
N ASN A 25 -12.33 -10.13 -5.68
CA ASN A 25 -12.61 -10.25 -4.25
C ASN A 25 -11.54 -11.08 -3.54
N GLU A 26 -11.08 -12.16 -4.17
CA GLU A 26 -10.00 -12.98 -3.63
C GLU A 26 -8.68 -12.21 -3.55
N LEU A 27 -8.36 -11.45 -4.61
CA LEU A 27 -7.17 -10.60 -4.64
C LEU A 27 -7.23 -9.54 -3.55
N ALA A 28 -8.39 -8.90 -3.39
CA ALA A 28 -8.56 -7.88 -2.35
C ALA A 28 -8.39 -8.48 -0.96
N GLN A 29 -8.93 -9.67 -0.72
CA GLN A 29 -8.78 -10.34 0.58
C GLN A 29 -7.30 -10.64 0.86
N ALA A 30 -6.56 -11.14 -0.13
CA ALA A 30 -5.13 -11.38 0.00
C ALA A 30 -4.39 -10.08 0.35
N TYR A 31 -4.76 -8.97 -0.30
CA TYR A 31 -4.19 -7.67 -0.01
C TYR A 31 -4.46 -7.24 1.43
N PHE A 32 -5.68 -7.45 1.92
CA PHE A 32 -6.06 -7.11 3.30
C PHE A 32 -5.35 -7.98 4.32
N ASP A 33 -5.05 -9.22 3.97
CA ASP A 33 -4.33 -10.14 4.87
C ASP A 33 -2.82 -9.84 4.91
N GLU A 34 -2.24 -9.51 3.76
CA GLU A 34 -0.79 -9.32 3.64
C GLU A 34 -0.31 -7.91 4.03
N THR A 35 -1.09 -6.88 3.70
CA THR A 35 -0.60 -5.51 3.89
C THR A 35 -0.34 -5.15 5.35
N PRO A 36 -1.19 -5.53 6.31
CA PRO A 36 -0.86 -5.28 7.72
C PRO A 36 0.44 -5.93 8.17
N LEU A 37 0.76 -7.12 7.64
CA LEU A 37 2.01 -7.80 7.95
C LEU A 37 3.21 -7.06 7.35
N LEU A 38 3.05 -6.53 6.13
CA LEU A 38 4.09 -5.73 5.48
C LEU A 38 4.31 -4.41 6.22
N LEU A 39 3.25 -3.78 6.69
CA LEU A 39 3.35 -2.56 7.49
C LEU A 39 4.09 -2.84 8.80
N ALA A 40 3.82 -3.98 9.44
CA ALA A 40 4.53 -4.38 10.65
C ALA A 40 6.02 -4.61 10.37
N LYS A 41 6.36 -5.25 9.24
CA LYS A 41 7.76 -5.43 8.83
C LYS A 41 8.45 -4.10 8.58
N LEU A 42 7.75 -3.17 7.96
CA LEU A 42 8.27 -1.83 7.70
C LEU A 42 8.62 -1.12 9.01
N GLN A 43 7.71 -1.19 9.99
CA GLN A 43 7.92 -0.59 11.30
C GLN A 43 9.09 -1.24 12.05
N GLN A 44 9.20 -2.57 11.99
CA GLN A 44 10.32 -3.29 12.59
C GLN A 44 11.66 -2.93 11.94
N ALA A 45 11.67 -2.85 10.61
CA ALA A 45 12.87 -2.47 9.88
C ALA A 45 13.31 -1.06 10.25
N LEU A 46 12.36 -0.14 10.39
CA LEU A 46 12.66 1.23 10.81
C LEU A 46 13.28 1.24 12.21
N ALA A 47 12.71 0.50 13.16
CA ALA A 47 13.20 0.45 14.54
C ALA A 47 14.62 -0.13 14.60
N ARG A 48 14.93 -1.07 13.71
CA ARG A 48 16.25 -1.73 13.66
C ARG A 48 17.24 -1.02 12.74
N GLN A 49 16.81 0.00 12.05
CA GLN A 49 17.60 0.70 11.03
C GLN A 49 18.08 -0.26 9.93
N ASP A 50 17.25 -1.26 9.62
CA ASP A 50 17.51 -2.24 8.55
C ASP A 50 16.99 -1.69 7.23
N CYS A 51 17.84 -0.97 6.52
CA CYS A 51 17.45 -0.27 5.30
C CYS A 51 17.04 -1.22 4.18
N ASP A 52 17.65 -2.39 4.09
CA ASP A 52 17.33 -3.36 3.05
C ASP A 52 15.94 -3.97 3.27
N LEU A 53 15.63 -4.40 4.49
CA LEU A 53 14.30 -4.91 4.81
C LEU A 53 13.25 -3.82 4.66
N PHE A 54 13.57 -2.59 5.06
CA PHE A 54 12.70 -1.43 4.91
C PHE A 54 12.35 -1.21 3.43
N ARG A 55 13.35 -1.24 2.57
CA ARG A 55 13.17 -1.10 1.12
C ARG A 55 12.29 -2.21 0.56
N GLN A 56 12.54 -3.45 0.95
CA GLN A 56 11.78 -4.60 0.45
C GLN A 56 10.30 -4.53 0.84
N ALA A 57 10.01 -4.20 2.10
CA ALA A 57 8.64 -4.08 2.59
C ALA A 57 7.90 -2.95 1.88
N ALA A 58 8.54 -1.79 1.74
CA ALA A 58 7.96 -0.64 1.05
C ALA A 58 7.69 -0.95 -0.42
N HIS A 59 8.60 -1.66 -1.08
CA HIS A 59 8.42 -2.06 -2.48
C HIS A 59 7.18 -2.95 -2.66
N SER A 60 7.01 -3.94 -1.79
CA SER A 60 5.86 -4.84 -1.86
C SER A 60 4.55 -4.10 -1.65
N ILE A 61 4.51 -3.19 -0.67
CA ILE A 61 3.33 -2.36 -0.41
C ILE A 61 3.01 -1.50 -1.63
N LYS A 62 4.01 -0.86 -2.22
CA LYS A 62 3.85 -0.02 -3.40
C LYS A 62 3.25 -0.80 -4.57
N SER A 63 3.84 -1.95 -4.87
CA SER A 63 3.47 -2.74 -6.04
C SER A 63 2.02 -3.21 -5.96
N THR A 64 1.62 -3.81 -4.85
CA THR A 64 0.26 -4.33 -4.69
C THR A 64 -0.77 -3.20 -4.62
N SER A 65 -0.43 -2.12 -3.93
CA SER A 65 -1.36 -0.98 -3.78
C SER A 65 -1.63 -0.28 -5.11
N ASN A 66 -0.59 -0.08 -5.92
CA ASN A 66 -0.74 0.53 -7.25
C ASN A 66 -1.63 -0.33 -8.16
N SER A 67 -1.54 -1.65 -8.05
CA SER A 67 -2.36 -2.57 -8.85
C SER A 67 -3.85 -2.35 -8.61
N PHE A 68 -4.24 -2.04 -7.38
CA PHE A 68 -5.64 -1.77 -7.03
C PHE A 68 -6.06 -0.32 -7.29
N GLY A 69 -5.13 0.54 -7.68
CA GLY A 69 -5.42 1.95 -7.92
C GLY A 69 -5.22 2.85 -6.71
N ALA A 70 -4.63 2.34 -5.62
CA ALA A 70 -4.29 3.16 -4.45
C ALA A 70 -3.00 3.93 -4.75
N LEU A 71 -3.07 4.86 -5.71
CA LEU A 71 -1.88 5.49 -6.30
C LEU A 71 -1.18 6.46 -5.36
N GLU A 72 -1.93 7.25 -4.58
CA GLU A 72 -1.32 8.16 -3.60
C GLU A 72 -0.65 7.39 -2.48
N PHE A 73 -1.31 6.34 -2.00
CA PHE A 73 -0.76 5.43 -1.00
C PHE A 73 0.51 4.76 -1.55
N GLY A 74 0.46 4.31 -2.80
CA GLY A 74 1.60 3.73 -3.49
C GLY A 74 2.75 4.71 -3.65
N THR A 75 2.45 6.00 -3.90
CA THR A 75 3.48 7.04 -4.01
C THR A 75 4.21 7.23 -2.68
N LEU A 76 3.49 7.24 -1.57
CA LEU A 76 4.11 7.33 -0.25
C LEU A 76 5.00 6.11 0.03
N ALA A 77 4.53 4.91 -0.34
CA ALA A 77 5.34 3.70 -0.21
C ALA A 77 6.60 3.77 -1.07
N LYS A 78 6.50 4.36 -2.28
CA LYS A 78 7.66 4.56 -3.15
C LYS A 78 8.68 5.49 -2.51
N GLU A 79 8.23 6.57 -1.88
CA GLU A 79 9.14 7.48 -1.16
C GLU A 79 9.92 6.73 -0.09
N LEU A 80 9.24 5.86 0.66
CA LEU A 80 9.88 5.03 1.69
C LEU A 80 10.85 4.02 1.08
N GLU A 81 10.47 3.41 -0.04
CA GLU A 81 11.37 2.50 -0.76
C GLU A 81 12.66 3.21 -1.17
N MET A 82 12.53 4.43 -1.69
CA MET A 82 13.69 5.23 -2.11
C MET A 82 14.59 5.60 -0.92
N MET A 83 13.99 5.90 0.23
CA MET A 83 14.75 6.17 1.46
C MET A 83 15.56 4.95 1.90
N GLY A 84 14.94 3.76 1.86
CA GLY A 84 15.65 2.52 2.16
C GLY A 84 16.78 2.25 1.19
N ARG A 85 16.54 2.48 -0.10
CA ARG A 85 17.54 2.30 -1.14
C ARG A 85 18.74 3.23 -0.96
N ALA A 86 18.48 4.46 -0.54
CA ALA A 86 19.53 5.45 -0.28
C ALA A 86 20.21 5.25 1.08
N ALA A 87 19.73 4.28 1.87
CA ALA A 87 20.21 4.00 3.23
C ALA A 87 20.12 5.25 4.13
N ASN A 88 19.05 6.03 3.94
CA ASN A 88 18.81 7.25 4.72
C ASN A 88 17.35 7.29 5.17
N LEU A 89 17.13 6.92 6.42
CA LEU A 89 15.79 6.84 7.01
C LEU A 89 15.41 8.09 7.81
N GLU A 90 16.13 9.19 7.62
CA GLU A 90 15.81 10.47 8.26
C GLU A 90 14.45 10.95 7.75
N GLY A 91 13.53 11.24 8.68
CA GLY A 91 12.17 11.64 8.31
C GLY A 91 11.22 10.48 8.03
N ALA A 92 11.72 9.24 8.01
CA ALA A 92 10.90 8.06 7.77
C ALA A 92 9.80 7.83 8.82
N PRO A 93 10.04 8.05 10.13
CA PRO A 93 8.99 7.79 11.12
C PRO A 93 7.67 8.49 10.85
N GLY A 94 7.71 9.76 10.45
CA GLY A 94 6.49 10.51 10.11
C GLY A 94 5.77 9.92 8.91
N LYS A 95 6.52 9.54 7.87
CA LYS A 95 5.96 8.97 6.64
C LYS A 95 5.40 7.57 6.88
N VAL A 96 6.06 6.76 7.70
CA VAL A 96 5.56 5.42 8.07
C VAL A 96 4.26 5.56 8.85
N GLY A 97 4.20 6.49 9.80
CA GLY A 97 2.97 6.76 10.56
C GLY A 97 1.82 7.17 9.64
N GLN A 98 2.11 8.01 8.64
CA GLN A 98 1.11 8.43 7.65
C GLN A 98 0.64 7.23 6.81
N LEU A 99 1.57 6.37 6.39
CA LEU A 99 1.23 5.19 5.60
C LEU A 99 0.31 4.25 6.39
N VAL A 100 0.63 4.01 7.65
CA VAL A 100 -0.21 3.16 8.52
C VAL A 100 -1.61 3.75 8.67
N ALA A 101 -1.70 5.06 8.91
CA ALA A 101 -3.00 5.73 9.03
C ALA A 101 -3.79 5.69 7.74
N ASP A 102 -3.14 5.92 6.61
CA ASP A 102 -3.79 5.94 5.29
C ASP A 102 -4.28 4.55 4.86
N TYR A 103 -3.64 3.49 5.33
CA TYR A 103 -4.04 2.14 4.95
C TYR A 103 -5.49 1.84 5.35
N SER A 104 -5.94 2.26 6.51
CA SER A 104 -7.31 1.99 6.93
C SER A 104 -8.33 2.65 5.99
N ILE A 105 -7.99 3.80 5.43
CA ILE A 105 -8.82 4.51 4.45
C ILE A 105 -8.86 3.74 3.13
N VAL A 106 -7.69 3.27 2.68
CA VAL A 106 -7.58 2.46 1.46
C VAL A 106 -8.37 1.17 1.59
N GLN A 107 -8.21 0.47 2.72
CA GLN A 107 -8.92 -0.78 2.96
C GLN A 107 -10.43 -0.59 2.90
N LYS A 108 -10.92 0.43 3.60
CA LYS A 108 -12.36 0.72 3.64
C LYS A 108 -12.90 1.00 2.24
N ARG A 109 -12.19 1.80 1.46
CA ARG A 109 -12.63 2.14 0.10
C ARG A 109 -12.64 0.92 -0.81
N LEU A 110 -11.61 0.08 -0.72
CA LEU A 110 -11.57 -1.16 -1.51
C LEU A 110 -12.69 -2.12 -1.13
N GLU A 111 -12.99 -2.25 0.17
CA GLU A 111 -14.10 -3.07 0.62
C GLU A 111 -15.43 -2.60 0.01
N GLU A 112 -15.66 -1.28 -0.02
CA GLU A 112 -16.84 -0.71 -0.63
C GLU A 112 -16.93 -1.04 -2.13
N LEU A 113 -15.82 -0.90 -2.85
CA LEU A 113 -15.77 -1.15 -4.29
C LEU A 113 -15.94 -2.62 -4.63
N CYS A 114 -15.44 -3.53 -3.80
CA CYS A 114 -15.54 -4.97 -4.03
C CYS A 114 -16.96 -5.50 -3.77
N HIS A 115 -17.75 -4.81 -2.96
CA HIS A 115 -19.12 -5.23 -2.63
C HIS A 115 -20.15 -4.64 -3.60
N ASP A 116 -19.74 -3.74 -4.46
CA ASP A 116 -20.62 -3.19 -5.50
C ASP A 116 -20.64 -4.11 -6.75
#